data_c8e0d64ea58a6894133056273d1cc6fc
#
_entry.id   c8e0d64ea58a6894133056273d1cc6fc
#
_cell.length_a   1.000
_cell.length_b   1.000
_cell.length_c   1.000
_cell.angle_alpha   90.00
_cell.angle_beta   90.00
_cell.angle_gamma   90.00
#
_symmetry.space_group_name_H-M   'P 1'
#
loop_
_entity.id
_entity.type
_entity.pdbx_description
1 polymer ?
#
loop_
_entity_poly.entity_id
_entity_poly.type
_entity_poly.pdbx_seq_one_letter_code
_entity_poly.pdbx_strand_id
1 'polypeptide(L)'
;MDIIVKVSDAENENDVLVRSFKIEEVLPCFTTPGYIRFTAQADREIGEVIPVIFLSYPPGKVNYSPGKNSLTLHIYNRLITLFADGKVGVTNTPDIEGAKEILKVIGSIINDAYKKYLKYGKPSKEEIEKARRLSWMDIYNCLPKTNCGKCGYQVCSSFAVSVLQGDVKLSKCTLLSDPKYKANLEELKRKMGRRLFEALF
;
A
#
# COMPACT_ATOMS: atom_id res chain seq x y z
N MET A 1 -1.38 -32.08 3.71
CA MET A 1 -1.46 -31.77 2.27
C MET A 1 -1.05 -30.32 2.09
N ASP A 2 0.07 -30.08 1.42
CA ASP A 2 0.58 -28.70 1.27
C ASP A 2 -0.32 -27.94 0.29
N ILE A 3 -0.89 -26.82 0.74
CA ILE A 3 -1.72 -25.97 -0.12
C ILE A 3 -0.80 -24.95 -0.79
N ILE A 4 -0.55 -25.14 -2.08
CA ILE A 4 0.23 -24.22 -2.92
C ILE A 4 -0.74 -23.40 -3.77
N VAL A 5 -0.59 -22.08 -3.71
CA VAL A 5 -1.39 -21.12 -4.47
C VAL A 5 -0.52 -20.46 -5.54
N LYS A 6 -0.81 -20.71 -6.80
CA LYS A 6 -0.18 -20.00 -7.92
C LYS A 6 -0.78 -18.59 -8.04
N VAL A 7 0.07 -17.58 -8.20
CA VAL A 7 -0.33 -16.17 -8.26
C VAL A 7 0.07 -15.47 -9.55
N SER A 8 0.86 -16.13 -10.40
CA SER A 8 1.22 -15.63 -11.72
C SER A 8 1.38 -16.80 -12.69
N ASP A 9 0.71 -16.69 -13.84
CA ASP A 9 0.88 -17.57 -14.99
C ASP A 9 1.71 -16.87 -16.11
N ALA A 10 2.36 -15.72 -15.80
CA ALA A 10 3.06 -14.92 -16.80
C ALA A 10 4.27 -15.68 -17.36
N GLU A 11 4.28 -15.87 -18.67
CA GLU A 11 5.37 -16.48 -19.45
C GLU A 11 6.66 -15.62 -19.45
N ASN A 12 6.56 -14.31 -19.18
CA ASN A 12 7.71 -13.41 -19.08
C ASN A 12 8.35 -13.48 -17.69
N GLU A 13 9.43 -14.26 -17.60
CA GLU A 13 10.18 -14.51 -16.37
C GLU A 13 10.76 -13.25 -15.70
N ASN A 14 11.00 -12.18 -16.43
CA ASN A 14 11.75 -11.01 -15.97
C ASN A 14 10.92 -10.01 -15.15
N ASP A 15 9.57 -10.06 -15.24
CA ASP A 15 8.69 -9.08 -14.59
C ASP A 15 7.93 -9.61 -13.37
N VAL A 16 8.21 -10.85 -12.97
CA VAL A 16 7.51 -11.54 -11.87
C VAL A 16 8.50 -11.93 -10.78
N LEU A 17 8.32 -11.40 -9.57
CA LEU A 17 9.13 -11.75 -8.42
C LEU A 17 8.60 -13.01 -7.72
N VAL A 18 7.28 -13.06 -7.43
CA VAL A 18 6.64 -14.18 -6.71
C VAL A 18 5.66 -14.88 -7.63
N ARG A 19 5.77 -16.21 -7.72
CA ARG A 19 4.93 -17.08 -8.56
C ARG A 19 3.93 -17.89 -7.77
N SER A 20 4.28 -18.22 -6.53
CA SER A 20 3.42 -19.05 -5.68
C SER A 20 3.61 -18.74 -4.20
N PHE A 21 2.60 -19.10 -3.41
CA PHE A 21 2.67 -19.17 -1.96
C PHE A 21 2.33 -20.59 -1.50
N LYS A 22 3.02 -21.03 -0.47
CA LYS A 22 2.68 -22.23 0.30
C LYS A 22 2.01 -21.78 1.60
N ILE A 23 0.77 -22.20 1.86
CA ILE A 23 0.12 -21.96 3.16
C ILE A 23 0.77 -22.90 4.18
N GLU A 24 1.29 -22.32 5.26
CA GLU A 24 2.02 -23.06 6.31
C GLU A 24 1.14 -23.40 7.50
N GLU A 25 0.40 -22.40 8.00
CA GLU A 25 -0.40 -22.52 9.22
C GLU A 25 -1.75 -21.84 9.05
N VAL A 26 -2.79 -22.50 9.53
CA VAL A 26 -4.16 -21.94 9.55
C VAL A 26 -4.72 -22.10 10.95
N LEU A 27 -5.15 -20.98 11.56
CA LEU A 27 -5.66 -20.92 12.93
C LEU A 27 -6.96 -20.12 12.98
N PRO A 28 -7.81 -20.32 13.99
CA PRO A 28 -8.96 -19.47 14.22
C PRO A 28 -8.55 -17.99 14.38
N CYS A 29 -9.35 -17.08 13.82
CA CYS A 29 -9.13 -15.64 14.00
C CYS A 29 -9.46 -15.23 15.44
N PHE A 30 -8.62 -14.38 16.05
CA PHE A 30 -8.85 -13.92 17.42
C PHE A 30 -10.00 -12.91 17.55
N THR A 31 -10.24 -12.12 16.50
CA THR A 31 -11.15 -10.98 16.55
C THR A 31 -12.52 -11.27 15.94
N THR A 32 -12.61 -12.28 15.06
CA THR A 32 -13.84 -12.57 14.31
C THR A 32 -14.15 -14.07 14.42
N PRO A 33 -15.15 -14.47 15.22
CA PRO A 33 -15.57 -15.87 15.32
C PRO A 33 -15.96 -16.44 13.94
N GLY A 34 -15.57 -17.69 13.67
CA GLY A 34 -15.83 -18.37 12.40
C GLY A 34 -14.87 -18.02 11.27
N TYR A 35 -14.01 -17.03 11.45
CA TYR A 35 -12.95 -16.66 10.49
C TYR A 35 -11.62 -17.30 10.87
N ILE A 36 -10.69 -17.32 9.94
CA ILE A 36 -9.33 -17.81 10.11
C ILE A 36 -8.30 -16.68 10.01
N ARG A 37 -7.15 -16.92 10.60
CA ARG A 37 -5.87 -16.25 10.29
C ARG A 37 -4.91 -17.30 9.78
N PHE A 38 -3.98 -16.93 8.92
CA PHE A 38 -3.04 -17.89 8.37
C PHE A 38 -1.68 -17.25 8.08
N THR A 39 -0.67 -18.10 7.95
CA THR A 39 0.64 -17.72 7.42
C THR A 39 0.89 -18.48 6.12
N ALA A 40 1.63 -17.83 5.24
CA ALA A 40 2.07 -18.44 3.98
C ALA A 40 3.50 -17.99 3.67
N GLN A 41 4.23 -18.81 2.93
CA GLN A 41 5.58 -18.54 2.47
C GLN A 41 5.58 -18.37 0.95
N ALA A 42 6.10 -17.23 0.48
CA ALA A 42 6.37 -16.98 -0.93
C ALA A 42 7.54 -17.86 -1.40
N ASP A 43 7.56 -18.18 -2.69
CA ASP A 43 8.65 -18.93 -3.33
C ASP A 43 9.96 -18.14 -3.45
N ARG A 44 9.94 -16.82 -3.13
CA ARG A 44 11.13 -15.95 -3.11
C ARG A 44 11.07 -14.92 -1.99
N GLU A 45 12.24 -14.40 -1.62
CA GLU A 45 12.37 -13.22 -0.75
C GLU A 45 11.81 -11.97 -1.44
N ILE A 46 11.20 -11.10 -0.64
CA ILE A 46 10.52 -9.87 -1.12
C ILE A 46 11.09 -8.60 -0.50
N GLY A 47 12.21 -8.68 0.22
CA GLY A 47 12.78 -7.58 0.99
C GLY A 47 13.05 -6.32 0.17
N GLU A 48 13.46 -6.44 -1.10
CA GLU A 48 13.75 -5.31 -1.98
C GLU A 48 12.49 -4.52 -2.38
N VAL A 49 11.33 -5.16 -2.43
CA VAL A 49 10.09 -4.51 -2.87
C VAL A 49 9.23 -3.98 -1.72
N ILE A 50 9.48 -4.37 -0.48
CA ILE A 50 8.72 -3.88 0.68
C ILE A 50 8.70 -2.35 0.77
N PRO A 51 9.82 -1.62 0.64
CA PRO A 51 9.82 -0.16 0.63
C PRO A 51 9.04 0.45 -0.56
N VAL A 52 8.99 -0.25 -1.69
CA VAL A 52 8.22 0.18 -2.86
C VAL A 52 6.72 0.03 -2.60
N ILE A 53 6.31 -1.10 -1.98
CA ILE A 53 4.92 -1.31 -1.56
C ILE A 53 4.52 -0.22 -0.56
N PHE A 54 5.37 0.07 0.44
CA PHE A 54 5.12 1.15 1.40
C PHE A 54 4.80 2.48 0.73
N LEU A 55 5.59 2.89 -0.27
CA LEU A 55 5.39 4.14 -1.02
C LEU A 55 4.26 4.08 -2.06
N SER A 56 3.62 2.92 -2.23
CA SER A 56 2.49 2.74 -3.16
C SER A 56 1.12 2.79 -2.47
N TYR A 57 1.11 2.98 -1.15
CA TYR A 57 -0.13 3.04 -0.35
C TYR A 57 -0.20 4.30 0.49
N PRO A 58 -1.41 4.81 0.77
CA PRO A 58 -1.62 5.91 1.71
C PRO A 58 -1.07 5.60 3.10
N PRO A 59 -0.46 6.56 3.81
CA PRO A 59 0.08 6.35 5.15
C PRO A 59 -0.90 5.75 6.17
N GLY A 60 -2.20 6.08 6.06
CA GLY A 60 -3.23 5.52 6.93
C GLY A 60 -3.58 4.05 6.66
N LYS A 61 -3.16 3.48 5.53
CA LYS A 61 -3.41 2.07 5.17
C LYS A 61 -2.17 1.18 5.34
N VAL A 62 -1.03 1.74 5.73
CA VAL A 62 0.24 1.01 5.75
C VAL A 62 1.10 1.37 6.95
N ASN A 63 1.72 0.37 7.54
CA ASN A 63 2.72 0.54 8.60
C ASN A 63 4.00 -0.18 8.20
N TYR A 64 5.10 0.55 8.05
CA TYR A 64 6.41 0.03 7.66
C TYR A 64 7.41 0.12 8.81
N SER A 65 8.07 -1.00 9.09
CA SER A 65 9.17 -1.11 10.06
C SER A 65 10.50 -1.28 9.33
N PRO A 66 11.30 -0.20 9.13
CA PRO A 66 12.57 -0.29 8.40
C PRO A 66 13.58 -1.23 9.05
N GLY A 67 13.66 -1.24 10.39
CA GLY A 67 14.61 -2.08 11.13
C GLY A 67 14.39 -3.58 10.97
N LYS A 68 13.12 -3.98 10.77
CA LYS A 68 12.73 -5.39 10.51
C LYS A 68 12.50 -5.67 9.03
N ASN A 69 12.52 -4.62 8.21
CA ASN A 69 12.08 -4.66 6.81
C ASN A 69 10.76 -5.42 6.64
N SER A 70 9.75 -5.06 7.45
CA SER A 70 8.41 -5.65 7.42
C SER A 70 7.35 -4.58 7.23
N LEU A 71 6.24 -4.95 6.61
CA LEU A 71 5.16 -4.05 6.23
C LEU A 71 3.81 -4.66 6.60
N THR A 72 2.93 -3.89 7.25
CA THR A 72 1.55 -4.29 7.48
C THR A 72 0.62 -3.39 6.68
N LEU A 73 -0.21 -4.00 5.83
CA LEU A 73 -1.28 -3.35 5.06
C LEU A 73 -2.62 -3.54 5.78
N HIS A 74 -3.39 -2.47 5.87
CA HIS A 74 -4.77 -2.45 6.36
C HIS A 74 -5.71 -2.30 5.16
N ILE A 75 -5.97 -3.40 4.45
CA ILE A 75 -6.80 -3.43 3.24
C ILE A 75 -7.80 -4.59 3.28
N TYR A 76 -8.90 -4.47 2.57
CA TYR A 76 -9.95 -5.51 2.46
C TYR A 76 -10.44 -6.02 3.82
N ASN A 77 -10.53 -5.12 4.81
CA ASN A 77 -10.90 -5.46 6.20
C ASN A 77 -9.99 -6.52 6.83
N ARG A 78 -8.71 -6.55 6.44
CA ARG A 78 -7.68 -7.49 6.90
C ARG A 78 -6.41 -6.75 7.30
N LEU A 79 -5.64 -7.37 8.18
CA LEU A 79 -4.22 -7.05 8.36
C LEU A 79 -3.40 -8.06 7.56
N ILE A 80 -2.60 -7.55 6.63
CA ILE A 80 -1.68 -8.32 5.81
C ILE A 80 -0.28 -7.88 6.17
N THR A 81 0.49 -8.74 6.80
CA THR A 81 1.89 -8.45 7.18
C THR A 81 2.83 -9.20 6.26
N LEU A 82 3.72 -8.46 5.61
CA LEU A 82 4.75 -8.95 4.70
C LEU A 82 6.11 -8.86 5.39
N PHE A 83 6.91 -9.92 5.30
CA PHE A 83 8.27 -9.97 5.83
C PHE A 83 9.28 -10.12 4.68
N ALA A 84 10.52 -9.67 4.90
CA ALA A 84 11.56 -9.66 3.88
C ALA A 84 11.89 -11.04 3.30
N ASP A 85 11.81 -12.08 4.12
CA ASP A 85 12.04 -13.49 3.75
C ASP A 85 10.92 -14.11 2.91
N GLY A 86 9.87 -13.35 2.59
CA GLY A 86 8.72 -13.80 1.83
C GLY A 86 7.60 -14.39 2.68
N LYS A 87 7.75 -14.43 4.00
CA LYS A 87 6.65 -14.83 4.89
C LYS A 87 5.53 -13.79 4.87
N VAL A 88 4.29 -14.28 4.86
CA VAL A 88 3.08 -13.46 4.86
C VAL A 88 2.15 -13.93 5.97
N GLY A 89 1.67 -12.99 6.79
CA GLY A 89 0.62 -13.23 7.78
C GLY A 89 -0.66 -12.50 7.40
N VAL A 90 -1.79 -13.17 7.43
CA VAL A 90 -3.10 -12.59 7.08
C VAL A 90 -4.12 -12.91 8.16
N THR A 91 -4.90 -11.90 8.55
CA THR A 91 -5.99 -12.06 9.52
C THR A 91 -7.36 -11.89 8.86
N ASN A 92 -8.42 -12.24 9.60
CA ASN A 92 -9.81 -11.95 9.24
C ASN A 92 -10.19 -12.48 7.84
N THR A 93 -9.89 -13.75 7.57
CA THR A 93 -10.19 -14.44 6.33
C THR A 93 -11.31 -15.43 6.56
N PRO A 94 -12.35 -15.50 5.69
CA PRO A 94 -13.51 -16.36 5.96
C PRO A 94 -13.15 -17.84 6.05
N ASP A 95 -12.37 -18.34 5.09
CA ASP A 95 -12.03 -19.74 4.92
C ASP A 95 -10.76 -19.93 4.06
N ILE A 96 -10.46 -21.17 3.70
CA ILE A 96 -9.30 -21.52 2.86
C ILE A 96 -9.43 -20.99 1.43
N GLU A 97 -10.62 -20.91 0.85
CA GLU A 97 -10.80 -20.34 -0.48
C GLU A 97 -10.55 -18.83 -0.44
N GLY A 98 -11.05 -18.13 0.57
CA GLY A 98 -10.71 -16.73 0.81
C GLY A 98 -9.22 -16.50 1.06
N ALA A 99 -8.51 -17.48 1.68
CA ALA A 99 -7.06 -17.43 1.81
C ALA A 99 -6.34 -17.53 0.46
N LYS A 100 -6.81 -18.42 -0.43
CA LYS A 100 -6.25 -18.52 -1.80
C LYS A 100 -6.48 -17.25 -2.62
N GLU A 101 -7.68 -16.66 -2.53
CA GLU A 101 -8.02 -15.43 -3.24
C GLU A 101 -7.15 -14.26 -2.77
N ILE A 102 -7.01 -14.06 -1.46
CA ILE A 102 -6.21 -12.96 -0.94
C ILE A 102 -4.71 -13.15 -1.24
N LEU A 103 -4.20 -14.38 -1.30
CA LEU A 103 -2.83 -14.64 -1.71
C LEU A 103 -2.57 -14.25 -3.18
N LYS A 104 -3.53 -14.44 -4.08
CA LYS A 104 -3.44 -13.95 -5.47
C LYS A 104 -3.34 -12.42 -5.51
N VAL A 105 -4.14 -11.72 -4.69
CA VAL A 105 -4.07 -10.25 -4.58
C VAL A 105 -2.72 -9.82 -4.01
N ILE A 106 -2.21 -10.50 -2.98
CA ILE A 106 -0.90 -10.20 -2.40
C ILE A 106 0.22 -10.43 -3.43
N GLY A 107 0.15 -11.51 -4.20
CA GLY A 107 1.08 -11.77 -5.30
C GLY A 107 1.07 -10.65 -6.35
N SER A 108 -0.10 -10.16 -6.74
CA SER A 108 -0.22 -9.01 -7.65
C SER A 108 0.42 -7.74 -7.04
N ILE A 109 0.16 -7.43 -5.78
CA ILE A 109 0.75 -6.28 -5.08
C ILE A 109 2.28 -6.35 -5.10
N ILE A 110 2.85 -7.53 -4.78
CA ILE A 110 4.30 -7.74 -4.77
C ILE A 110 4.89 -7.61 -6.18
N ASN A 111 4.26 -8.24 -7.17
CA ASN A 111 4.76 -8.22 -8.55
C ASN A 111 4.62 -6.83 -9.19
N ASP A 112 3.57 -6.08 -8.91
CA ASP A 112 3.43 -4.69 -9.37
C ASP A 112 4.47 -3.77 -8.70
N ALA A 113 4.79 -4.01 -7.44
CA ALA A 113 5.88 -3.31 -6.76
C ALA A 113 7.24 -3.67 -7.36
N TYR A 114 7.44 -4.93 -7.76
CA TYR A 114 8.65 -5.38 -8.44
C TYR A 114 8.85 -4.70 -9.80
N LYS A 115 7.79 -4.58 -10.62
CA LYS A 115 7.83 -3.82 -11.87
C LYS A 115 8.24 -2.36 -11.63
N LYS A 116 7.68 -1.73 -10.58
CA LYS A 116 8.08 -0.37 -10.19
C LYS A 116 9.53 -0.31 -9.70
N TYR A 117 9.99 -1.32 -8.98
CA TYR A 117 11.38 -1.44 -8.55
C TYR A 117 12.34 -1.55 -9.76
N LEU A 118 12.03 -2.39 -10.73
CA LEU A 118 12.81 -2.52 -11.98
C LEU A 118 12.87 -1.21 -12.76
N LYS A 119 11.74 -0.49 -12.81
CA LYS A 119 11.64 0.76 -13.57
C LYS A 119 12.31 1.97 -12.88
N TYR A 120 12.19 2.10 -11.56
CA TYR A 120 12.56 3.31 -10.82
C TYR A 120 13.67 3.08 -9.81
N GLY A 121 14.13 1.85 -9.63
CA GLY A 121 15.13 1.47 -8.65
C GLY A 121 14.60 1.44 -7.21
N LYS A 122 15.53 1.24 -6.28
CA LYS A 122 15.26 1.22 -4.83
C LYS A 122 14.89 2.61 -4.32
N PRO A 123 13.84 2.74 -3.50
CA PRO A 123 13.54 4.01 -2.83
C PRO A 123 14.69 4.50 -1.96
N SER A 124 14.94 5.80 -1.97
CA SER A 124 15.94 6.40 -1.10
C SER A 124 15.46 6.43 0.36
N LYS A 125 16.40 6.49 1.30
CA LYS A 125 16.06 6.68 2.73
C LYS A 125 15.26 7.96 2.94
N GLU A 126 15.57 9.01 2.19
CA GLU A 126 14.88 10.29 2.26
C GLU A 126 13.41 10.18 1.81
N GLU A 127 13.13 9.46 0.72
CA GLU A 127 11.75 9.20 0.26
C GLU A 127 10.95 8.45 1.33
N ILE A 128 11.54 7.42 1.94
CA ILE A 128 10.91 6.64 3.00
C ILE A 128 10.61 7.53 4.21
N GLU A 129 11.56 8.34 4.67
CA GLU A 129 11.38 9.21 5.82
C GLU A 129 10.35 10.33 5.56
N LYS A 130 10.32 10.90 4.35
CA LYS A 130 9.26 11.84 3.94
C LYS A 130 7.88 11.22 4.06
N ALA A 131 7.70 10.00 3.53
CA ALA A 131 6.42 9.29 3.58
C ALA A 131 6.00 8.95 5.02
N ARG A 132 6.95 8.54 5.87
CA ARG A 132 6.70 8.21 7.28
C ARG A 132 6.30 9.41 8.13
N ARG A 133 6.81 10.60 7.80
CA ARG A 133 6.54 11.86 8.53
C ARG A 133 5.36 12.62 7.97
N LEU A 134 4.84 12.23 6.81
CA LEU A 134 3.73 12.93 6.18
C LEU A 134 2.51 12.94 7.08
N SER A 135 2.02 14.12 7.39
CA SER A 135 0.83 14.37 8.19
C SER A 135 -0.31 14.95 7.34
N TRP A 136 -1.54 14.87 7.83
CA TRP A 136 -2.66 15.54 7.20
C TRP A 136 -2.47 17.07 7.10
N MET A 137 -1.73 17.64 8.05
CA MET A 137 -1.43 19.07 8.08
C MET A 137 -0.48 19.46 6.94
N ASP A 138 0.47 18.61 6.58
CA ASP A 138 1.34 18.82 5.41
C ASP A 138 0.53 18.87 4.12
N ILE A 139 -0.44 17.96 3.99
CA ILE A 139 -1.39 17.95 2.86
C ILE A 139 -2.24 19.22 2.89
N TYR A 140 -2.89 19.51 4.01
CA TYR A 140 -3.76 20.67 4.17
C TYR A 140 -3.05 21.99 3.84
N ASN A 141 -1.79 22.14 4.26
CA ASN A 141 -1.03 23.36 3.99
C ASN A 141 -0.76 23.61 2.51
N CYS A 142 -0.81 22.57 1.70
CA CYS A 142 -0.67 22.64 0.25
C CYS A 142 -2.02 22.66 -0.50
N LEU A 143 -3.16 22.57 0.18
CA LEU A 143 -4.47 22.72 -0.47
C LEU A 143 -4.83 24.20 -0.69
N PRO A 144 -5.74 24.51 -1.64
CA PRO A 144 -6.25 25.87 -1.90
C PRO A 144 -6.92 26.54 -0.71
N LYS A 145 -7.35 25.81 0.30
CA LYS A 145 -8.00 26.27 1.56
C LYS A 145 -9.27 27.12 1.36
N THR A 146 -9.95 26.92 0.23
CA THR A 146 -11.15 27.70 -0.13
C THR A 146 -12.42 27.19 0.53
N ASN A 147 -12.40 25.99 1.11
CA ASN A 147 -13.56 25.31 1.69
C ASN A 147 -14.78 25.30 0.72
N CYS A 148 -14.53 25.12 -0.59
CA CYS A 148 -15.53 25.29 -1.64
C CYS A 148 -16.52 24.11 -1.75
N GLY A 149 -16.29 23.01 -1.04
CA GLY A 149 -17.16 21.82 -1.06
C GLY A 149 -17.14 20.98 -2.35
N LYS A 150 -16.48 21.41 -3.43
CA LYS A 150 -16.51 20.75 -4.75
C LYS A 150 -15.95 19.32 -4.74
N CYS A 151 -15.07 18.97 -3.81
CA CYS A 151 -14.53 17.63 -3.63
C CYS A 151 -15.45 16.69 -2.79
N GLY A 152 -16.60 17.20 -2.32
CA GLY A 152 -17.53 16.49 -1.44
C GLY A 152 -17.24 16.65 0.05
N TYR A 153 -16.20 17.39 0.43
CA TYR A 153 -15.85 17.74 1.81
C TYR A 153 -16.11 19.21 2.08
N GLN A 154 -16.84 19.53 3.16
CA GLN A 154 -17.18 20.91 3.50
C GLN A 154 -15.95 21.77 3.81
N VAL A 155 -14.91 21.15 4.42
CA VAL A 155 -13.67 21.83 4.79
C VAL A 155 -12.45 21.10 4.24
N CYS A 156 -11.46 21.85 3.78
CA CYS A 156 -10.24 21.29 3.20
C CYS A 156 -9.40 20.45 4.19
N SER A 157 -9.53 20.71 5.50
CA SER A 157 -8.86 19.91 6.52
C SER A 157 -9.40 18.47 6.59
N SER A 158 -10.73 18.28 6.53
CA SER A 158 -11.33 16.93 6.48
C SER A 158 -10.94 16.18 5.21
N PHE A 159 -10.86 16.88 4.07
CA PHE A 159 -10.35 16.30 2.83
C PHE A 159 -8.89 15.84 2.99
N ALA A 160 -8.02 16.65 3.59
CA ALA A 160 -6.62 16.29 3.82
C ALA A 160 -6.46 15.05 4.71
N VAL A 161 -7.28 14.93 5.76
CA VAL A 161 -7.31 13.73 6.63
C VAL A 161 -7.72 12.50 5.81
N SER A 162 -8.80 12.59 5.03
CA SER A 162 -9.29 11.48 4.21
C SER A 162 -8.31 11.07 3.11
N VAL A 163 -7.55 12.01 2.53
CA VAL A 163 -6.45 11.68 1.60
C VAL A 163 -5.36 10.88 2.32
N LEU A 164 -4.94 11.32 3.51
CA LEU A 164 -3.91 10.61 4.29
C LEU A 164 -4.36 9.20 4.67
N GLN A 165 -5.65 9.05 5.02
CA GLN A 165 -6.26 7.75 5.34
C GLN A 165 -6.48 6.87 4.11
N GLY A 166 -6.40 7.43 2.90
CA GLY A 166 -6.60 6.69 1.65
C GLY A 166 -8.06 6.43 1.31
N ASP A 167 -8.96 7.25 1.83
CA ASP A 167 -10.40 7.17 1.56
C ASP A 167 -10.77 7.96 0.30
N VAL A 168 -9.92 8.91 -0.08
CA VAL A 168 -10.09 9.75 -1.27
C VAL A 168 -8.74 10.09 -1.90
N LYS A 169 -8.71 10.29 -3.22
CA LYS A 169 -7.53 10.74 -3.97
C LYS A 169 -7.42 12.26 -4.00
N LEU A 170 -6.20 12.79 -4.08
CA LEU A 170 -5.92 14.22 -4.24
C LEU A 170 -6.58 14.82 -5.49
N SER A 171 -6.66 14.05 -6.58
CA SER A 171 -7.32 14.44 -7.85
C SER A 171 -8.80 14.79 -7.68
N LYS A 172 -9.45 14.39 -6.59
CA LYS A 172 -10.82 14.81 -6.27
C LYS A 172 -10.93 16.32 -5.99
N CYS A 173 -9.85 16.96 -5.59
CA CYS A 173 -9.79 18.43 -5.47
C CYS A 173 -9.54 19.05 -6.86
N THR A 174 -10.63 19.39 -7.57
CA THR A 174 -10.56 19.95 -8.93
C THR A 174 -9.75 21.25 -9.01
N LEU A 175 -9.70 22.04 -7.93
CA LEU A 175 -8.91 23.27 -7.88
C LEU A 175 -7.41 23.03 -7.95
N LEU A 176 -6.90 21.85 -7.54
CA LEU A 176 -5.47 21.53 -7.66
C LEU A 176 -5.01 21.40 -9.13
N SER A 177 -5.95 21.19 -10.05
CA SER A 177 -5.67 21.16 -11.49
C SER A 177 -5.74 22.54 -12.16
N ASP A 178 -6.21 23.57 -11.42
CA ASP A 178 -6.25 24.95 -11.90
C ASP A 178 -4.83 25.54 -11.94
N PRO A 179 -4.41 26.21 -13.02
CA PRO A 179 -3.11 26.88 -13.14
C PRO A 179 -2.77 27.80 -11.98
N LYS A 180 -3.78 28.44 -11.36
CA LYS A 180 -3.63 29.29 -10.18
C LYS A 180 -2.99 28.56 -8.99
N TYR A 181 -3.22 27.25 -8.86
CA TYR A 181 -2.74 26.42 -7.76
C TYR A 181 -1.58 25.48 -8.15
N LYS A 182 -0.92 25.76 -9.28
CA LYS A 182 0.22 24.95 -9.74
C LYS A 182 1.33 24.88 -8.68
N ALA A 183 1.61 25.99 -7.98
CA ALA A 183 2.61 25.99 -6.90
C ALA A 183 2.22 25.06 -5.73
N ASN A 184 0.94 24.98 -5.39
CA ASN A 184 0.42 24.07 -4.37
C ASN A 184 0.66 22.61 -4.75
N LEU A 185 0.41 22.26 -6.01
CA LEU A 185 0.59 20.91 -6.54
C LEU A 185 2.07 20.51 -6.55
N GLU A 186 2.96 21.40 -6.97
CA GLU A 186 4.40 21.16 -6.94
C GLU A 186 4.95 21.01 -5.51
N GLU A 187 4.43 21.78 -4.57
CA GLU A 187 4.79 21.64 -3.15
C GLU A 187 4.32 20.29 -2.57
N LEU A 188 3.11 19.81 -2.93
CA LEU A 188 2.65 18.46 -2.58
C LEU A 188 3.60 17.39 -3.11
N LYS A 189 3.99 17.47 -4.38
CA LYS A 189 4.96 16.54 -4.99
C LYS A 189 6.29 16.54 -4.25
N ARG A 190 6.78 17.72 -3.88
CA ARG A 190 8.05 17.88 -3.15
C ARG A 190 7.99 17.25 -1.76
N LYS A 191 6.88 17.43 -1.03
CA LYS A 191 6.68 16.90 0.33
C LYS A 191 6.51 15.38 0.34
N MET A 192 5.75 14.84 -0.60
CA MET A 192 5.43 13.41 -0.66
C MET A 192 6.52 12.58 -1.34
N GLY A 193 7.28 13.19 -2.26
CA GLY A 193 8.10 12.47 -3.22
C GLY A 193 7.24 11.84 -4.32
N ARG A 194 7.90 11.45 -5.41
CA ARG A 194 7.21 11.02 -6.64
C ARG A 194 6.28 9.83 -6.43
N ARG A 195 6.81 8.76 -5.81
CA ARG A 195 6.06 7.49 -5.70
C ARG A 195 4.81 7.62 -4.85
N LEU A 196 4.92 8.26 -3.69
CA LEU A 196 3.77 8.45 -2.81
C LEU A 196 2.77 9.44 -3.41
N PHE A 197 3.24 10.49 -4.10
CA PHE A 197 2.36 11.41 -4.81
C PHE A 197 1.53 10.68 -5.88
N GLU A 198 2.16 9.84 -6.72
CA GLU A 198 1.47 9.01 -7.71
C GLU A 198 0.45 8.05 -7.06
N ALA A 199 0.73 7.56 -5.85
CA ALA A 199 -0.18 6.70 -5.11
C ALA A 199 -1.40 7.45 -4.53
N LEU A 200 -1.24 8.73 -4.17
CA LEU A 200 -2.29 9.54 -3.55
C LEU A 200 -3.07 10.41 -4.56
N PHE A 201 -2.54 10.65 -5.74
CA PHE A 201 -3.15 11.47 -6.79
C PHE A 201 -3.99 10.62 -7.74
#